data_bff98b49fb12f4c9be4d1efe8a1b0118
#
_entry.id   bff98b49fb12f4c9be4d1efe8a1b0118
#
_cell.length_a   1.000
_cell.length_b   1.000
_cell.length_c   1.000
_cell.angle_alpha   90.00
_cell.angle_beta   90.00
_cell.angle_gamma   90.00
#
_symmetry.space_group_name_H-M   'P 1'
#
loop_
_entity.id
_entity.type
_entity.pdbx_description
1 polymer ?
#
loop_
_entity_poly.entity_id
_entity_poly.type
_entity_poly.pdbx_seq_one_letter_code
_entity_poly.pdbx_strand_id
1 'polypeptide(L)'
;MKNKLLRFLVAASLLFSGSAFAGDYVWSTYKSGDYVSRRGGTATVVYQPSNFLVSPVGKKIKGVQIQIQDSSQANVSALVCYNGGVSCASLPSSGQISHYFDGNSADKPFSVTYTGTGVGPYPRYILATMVVYYND
;
A
#
# COMPACT_ATOMS: atom_id res chain seq x y z
N MET A 1 5.25 30.47 -13.27
CA MET A 1 4.53 29.35 -13.89
C MET A 1 5.46 28.21 -14.26
N LYS A 2 6.54 28.45 -14.97
CA LYS A 2 7.49 27.40 -15.33
C LYS A 2 8.06 26.67 -14.11
N ASN A 3 8.33 27.38 -13.01
CA ASN A 3 8.88 26.77 -11.80
C ASN A 3 7.90 25.83 -11.09
N LYS A 4 6.61 26.15 -11.15
CA LYS A 4 5.59 25.28 -10.54
C LYS A 4 5.42 23.98 -11.33
N LEU A 5 5.44 24.09 -12.65
CA LEU A 5 5.33 22.92 -13.51
C LEU A 5 6.55 22.02 -13.37
N LEU A 6 7.74 22.61 -13.30
CA LEU A 6 8.97 21.88 -13.10
C LEU A 6 8.99 21.15 -11.75
N ARG A 7 8.52 21.82 -10.70
CA ARG A 7 8.43 21.19 -9.38
C ARG A 7 7.47 20.00 -9.38
N PHE A 8 6.36 20.12 -10.06
CA PHE A 8 5.41 19.03 -10.17
C PHE A 8 6.01 17.85 -10.91
N LEU A 9 6.71 18.08 -12.00
CA LEU A 9 7.37 17.03 -12.77
C LEU A 9 8.47 16.35 -11.96
N VAL A 10 9.23 17.10 -11.19
CA VAL A 10 10.28 16.54 -10.32
C VAL A 10 9.66 15.67 -9.23
N ALA A 11 8.56 16.12 -8.61
CA ALA A 11 7.87 15.33 -7.60
C ALA A 11 7.33 14.03 -8.18
N ALA A 12 6.73 14.06 -9.37
CA ALA A 12 6.27 12.87 -10.06
C ALA A 12 7.42 11.91 -10.39
N SER A 13 8.55 12.44 -10.84
CA SER A 13 9.74 11.64 -11.13
C SER A 13 10.27 10.96 -9.87
N LEU A 14 10.27 11.66 -8.74
CA LEU A 14 10.72 11.08 -7.48
C LEU A 14 9.85 9.93 -7.00
N LEU A 15 8.53 9.98 -7.27
CA LEU A 15 7.64 8.88 -6.94
C LEU A 15 7.98 7.60 -7.70
N PHE A 16 8.51 7.72 -8.90
CA PHE A 16 8.82 6.57 -9.73
C PHE A 16 10.31 6.25 -9.81
N SER A 17 11.19 7.21 -9.53
CA SER A 17 12.62 7.06 -9.77
C SER A 17 13.30 6.02 -8.89
N GLY A 18 12.78 5.78 -7.68
CA GLY A 18 13.36 4.79 -6.78
C GLY A 18 12.86 3.37 -7.00
N SER A 19 11.94 3.16 -7.92
CA SER A 19 11.22 1.90 -8.01
C SER A 19 11.88 0.88 -8.93
N ALA A 20 12.73 1.26 -9.86
CA ALA A 20 13.27 0.40 -10.91
C ALA A 20 12.20 -0.31 -11.74
N PHE A 21 10.97 0.19 -11.72
CA PHE A 21 9.83 -0.39 -12.42
C PHE A 21 9.44 0.44 -13.63
N ALA A 22 10.42 0.96 -14.36
CA ALA A 22 10.15 1.68 -15.60
C ALA A 22 9.34 0.79 -16.54
N GLY A 23 8.15 1.24 -16.95
CA GLY A 23 7.24 0.47 -17.77
C GLY A 23 6.23 -0.38 -17.03
N ASP A 24 6.33 -0.45 -15.71
CA ASP A 24 5.32 -1.15 -14.91
C ASP A 24 4.07 -0.29 -14.75
N TYR A 25 2.95 -0.96 -14.59
CA TYR A 25 1.67 -0.34 -14.28
C TYR A 25 1.41 -0.37 -12.78
N VAL A 26 0.43 0.41 -12.33
CA VAL A 26 0.13 0.50 -10.91
C VAL A 26 -1.36 0.66 -10.69
N TRP A 27 -1.88 0.02 -9.64
CA TRP A 27 -3.16 0.42 -9.07
C TRP A 27 -2.95 0.82 -7.62
N SER A 28 -3.83 1.70 -7.14
CA SER A 28 -3.75 2.16 -5.76
C SER A 28 -5.15 2.36 -5.20
N THR A 29 -5.31 2.03 -3.92
CA THR A 29 -6.57 2.20 -3.22
C THR A 29 -6.29 2.80 -1.85
N TYR A 30 -6.90 3.96 -1.60
CA TYR A 30 -6.85 4.65 -0.33
C TYR A 30 -8.07 4.27 0.51
N LYS A 31 -7.84 3.96 1.77
CA LYS A 31 -8.91 3.72 2.73
C LYS A 31 -8.69 4.53 4.00
N SER A 32 -9.80 5.01 4.55
CA SER A 32 -9.83 5.76 5.81
C SER A 32 -11.07 5.35 6.60
N GLY A 33 -11.12 5.73 7.88
CA GLY A 33 -12.27 5.46 8.72
C GLY A 33 -12.15 4.25 9.61
N ASP A 34 -11.25 3.34 9.33
CA ASP A 34 -10.94 2.22 10.21
C ASP A 34 -9.99 2.66 11.33
N TYR A 35 -10.03 1.96 12.46
CA TYR A 35 -9.20 2.34 13.59
C TYR A 35 -8.85 1.13 14.45
N VAL A 36 -7.75 1.25 15.16
CA VAL A 36 -7.32 0.31 16.20
C VAL A 36 -7.65 0.94 17.54
N SER A 37 -8.47 0.26 18.34
CA SER A 37 -9.04 0.85 19.57
C SER A 37 -8.07 0.82 20.75
N ARG A 38 -7.09 -0.07 20.74
CA ARG A 38 -6.14 -0.25 21.84
C ARG A 38 -4.88 -0.95 21.37
N ARG A 39 -3.87 -0.95 22.20
CA ARG A 39 -2.66 -1.76 21.96
C ARG A 39 -3.04 -3.23 21.89
N GLY A 40 -2.53 -3.93 20.89
CA GLY A 40 -2.88 -5.31 20.62
C GLY A 40 -4.21 -5.50 19.91
N GLY A 41 -5.01 -4.45 19.79
CA GLY A 41 -6.23 -4.48 19.00
C GLY A 41 -5.93 -4.49 17.52
N THR A 42 -6.90 -4.95 16.72
CA THR A 42 -6.72 -5.09 15.27
C THR A 42 -7.85 -4.43 14.50
N ALA A 43 -7.54 -4.07 13.25
CA ALA A 43 -8.52 -3.63 12.26
C ALA A 43 -8.14 -4.24 10.92
N THR A 44 -9.11 -4.83 10.21
CA THR A 44 -8.86 -5.42 8.90
C THR A 44 -9.53 -4.58 7.82
N VAL A 45 -8.76 -4.22 6.80
CA VAL A 45 -9.19 -3.38 5.70
C VAL A 45 -8.94 -4.12 4.40
N VAL A 46 -9.93 -4.14 3.51
CA VAL A 46 -9.82 -4.78 2.20
C VAL A 46 -9.55 -3.71 1.14
N TYR A 47 -8.53 -3.96 0.34
CA TYR A 47 -8.13 -3.09 -0.78
C TYR A 47 -8.35 -3.83 -2.08
N GLN A 48 -9.18 -3.27 -2.95
CA GLN A 48 -9.44 -3.83 -4.28
C GLN A 48 -8.76 -2.97 -5.34
N PRO A 49 -8.38 -3.56 -6.48
CA PRO A 49 -7.80 -2.78 -7.57
C PRO A 49 -8.67 -1.60 -7.97
N SER A 50 -8.05 -0.41 -8.00
CA SER A 50 -8.71 0.82 -8.41
C SER A 50 -7.66 1.83 -8.90
N ASN A 51 -8.11 2.93 -9.48
CA ASN A 51 -7.24 4.03 -9.93
C ASN A 51 -6.10 3.56 -10.84
N PHE A 52 -6.41 2.72 -11.79
CA PHE A 52 -5.42 2.23 -12.76
C PHE A 52 -5.72 2.77 -14.16
N LEU A 53 -4.67 2.99 -14.93
CA LEU A 53 -4.74 3.36 -16.34
C LEU A 53 -4.79 2.13 -17.24
N VAL A 54 -4.12 1.06 -16.83
CA VAL A 54 -4.07 -0.21 -17.56
C VAL A 54 -4.63 -1.30 -16.66
N SER A 55 -5.62 -2.03 -17.14
CA SER A 55 -6.29 -3.07 -16.35
C SER A 55 -5.28 -4.08 -15.79
N PRO A 56 -5.39 -4.43 -14.51
CA PRO A 56 -4.54 -5.47 -13.92
C PRO A 56 -4.92 -6.89 -14.33
N VAL A 57 -6.02 -7.08 -15.05
CA VAL A 57 -6.47 -8.41 -15.48
C VAL A 57 -5.42 -9.03 -16.39
N GLY A 58 -5.00 -10.26 -16.08
CA GLY A 58 -3.99 -10.96 -16.85
C GLY A 58 -2.56 -10.51 -16.59
N LYS A 59 -2.36 -9.55 -15.70
CA LYS A 59 -1.04 -9.03 -15.35
C LYS A 59 -0.52 -9.69 -14.08
N LYS A 60 0.79 -9.60 -13.87
CA LYS A 60 1.48 -10.18 -12.72
C LYS A 60 2.03 -9.10 -11.80
N ILE A 61 1.93 -9.33 -10.51
CA ILE A 61 2.47 -8.42 -9.50
C ILE A 61 4.00 -8.37 -9.61
N LYS A 62 4.53 -7.14 -9.49
CA LYS A 62 5.98 -6.86 -9.46
C LYS A 62 6.42 -6.19 -8.17
N GLY A 63 5.49 -5.79 -7.34
CA GLY A 63 5.79 -5.19 -6.05
C GLY A 63 4.52 -4.70 -5.39
N VAL A 64 4.53 -4.66 -4.07
CA VAL A 64 3.42 -4.20 -3.24
C VAL A 64 3.97 -3.31 -2.14
N GLN A 65 3.30 -2.21 -1.86
CA GLN A 65 3.66 -1.36 -0.73
C GLN A 65 2.42 -0.84 -0.03
N ILE A 66 2.56 -0.61 1.27
CA ILE A 66 1.57 0.09 2.10
C ILE A 66 2.15 1.44 2.46
N GLN A 67 1.39 2.49 2.18
CA GLN A 67 1.75 3.85 2.56
C GLN A 67 0.78 4.30 3.65
N ILE A 68 1.23 4.25 4.90
CA ILE A 68 0.44 4.71 6.04
C ILE A 68 0.75 6.18 6.24
N GLN A 69 -0.29 7.01 6.21
CA GLN A 69 -0.14 8.44 6.41
C GLN A 69 -0.11 8.77 7.89
N ASP A 70 0.56 9.85 8.23
CA ASP A 70 0.71 10.44 9.54
C ASP A 70 1.67 9.71 10.50
N SER A 71 1.68 10.18 11.74
CA SER A 71 2.59 9.70 12.78
C SER A 71 2.22 8.32 13.32
N SER A 72 1.07 7.77 12.92
CA SER A 72 0.62 6.47 13.42
C SER A 72 1.42 5.30 12.85
N GLN A 73 2.16 5.50 11.77
CA GLN A 73 2.92 4.43 11.13
C GLN A 73 3.90 3.72 12.07
N ALA A 74 4.41 4.41 13.08
CA ALA A 74 5.30 3.83 14.07
C ALA A 74 4.57 3.03 15.15
N ASN A 75 3.24 3.10 15.19
CA ASN A 75 2.41 2.54 16.25
C ASN A 75 1.45 1.47 15.76
N VAL A 76 1.59 1.05 14.52
CA VAL A 76 0.81 -0.05 13.96
C VAL A 76 1.71 -0.95 13.12
N SER A 77 1.40 -2.23 13.12
CA SER A 77 2.00 -3.19 12.21
C SER A 77 0.96 -3.62 11.18
N ALA A 78 1.40 -4.01 9.99
CA ALA A 78 0.52 -4.38 8.90
C ALA A 78 0.85 -5.81 8.44
N LEU A 79 -0.12 -6.70 8.55
CA LEU A 79 -0.06 -8.03 7.95
C LEU A 79 -0.90 -8.01 6.69
N VAL A 80 -0.25 -8.17 5.54
CA VAL A 80 -0.89 -8.10 4.23
C VAL A 80 -1.16 -9.52 3.73
N CYS A 81 -2.40 -9.80 3.39
CA CYS A 81 -2.83 -11.10 2.88
C CYS A 81 -3.41 -10.94 1.48
N TYR A 82 -2.92 -11.76 0.57
CA TYR A 82 -3.33 -11.77 -0.83
C TYR A 82 -4.57 -12.64 -1.00
N ASN A 83 -5.56 -12.13 -1.75
CA ASN A 83 -6.70 -12.86 -2.26
C ASN A 83 -7.39 -13.75 -1.20
N GLY A 84 -7.86 -13.13 -0.12
CA GLY A 84 -8.61 -13.83 0.93
C GLY A 84 -7.75 -14.70 1.85
N GLY A 85 -6.46 -14.44 1.93
CA GLY A 85 -5.59 -15.13 2.88
C GLY A 85 -4.80 -16.30 2.30
N VAL A 86 -4.73 -16.39 0.96
CA VAL A 86 -3.95 -17.45 0.30
C VAL A 86 -2.47 -17.37 0.67
N SER A 87 -1.93 -16.15 0.76
CA SER A 87 -0.58 -15.93 1.27
C SER A 87 -0.53 -14.60 1.99
N CYS A 88 0.26 -14.53 3.05
CA CYS A 88 0.35 -13.35 3.90
C CYS A 88 1.81 -13.01 4.19
N ALA A 89 2.09 -11.73 4.34
CA ALA A 89 3.40 -11.23 4.73
C ALA A 89 3.26 -9.93 5.53
N SER A 90 4.14 -9.73 6.49
CA SER A 90 4.25 -8.45 7.17
C SER A 90 4.97 -7.46 6.26
N LEU A 91 4.35 -6.32 6.00
CA LEU A 91 4.94 -5.27 5.20
C LEU A 91 5.39 -4.12 6.11
N PRO A 92 6.54 -3.49 5.79
CA PRO A 92 6.98 -2.33 6.56
C PRO A 92 5.99 -1.17 6.43
N SER A 93 5.66 -0.57 7.56
CA SER A 93 4.84 0.65 7.59
C SER A 93 5.56 1.86 6.97
N SER A 94 6.86 1.76 6.79
CA SER A 94 7.69 2.80 6.18
C SER A 94 7.46 2.98 4.68
N GLY A 95 6.66 2.13 4.04
CA GLY A 95 6.35 2.25 2.63
C GLY A 95 7.36 1.61 1.69
N GLN A 96 8.21 0.73 2.18
CA GLN A 96 9.12 -0.01 1.32
C GLN A 96 8.35 -1.00 0.44
N ILE A 97 8.80 -1.16 -0.80
CA ILE A 97 8.19 -2.10 -1.73
C ILE A 97 8.60 -3.53 -1.35
N SER A 98 7.60 -4.40 -1.22
CA SER A 98 7.80 -5.82 -0.97
C SER A 98 7.63 -6.61 -2.26
N HIS A 99 8.49 -7.59 -2.46
CA HIS A 99 8.41 -8.50 -3.60
C HIS A 99 7.86 -9.88 -3.24
N TYR A 100 7.34 -10.01 -2.02
CA TYR A 100 6.81 -11.28 -1.53
C TYR A 100 5.69 -11.85 -2.41
N PHE A 101 4.86 -10.97 -2.97
CA PHE A 101 3.71 -11.39 -3.77
C PHE A 101 3.98 -11.41 -5.27
N ASP A 102 5.21 -11.19 -5.70
CA ASP A 102 5.56 -11.14 -7.11
C ASP A 102 5.14 -12.42 -7.84
N GLY A 103 4.67 -12.26 -9.06
CA GLY A 103 4.23 -13.38 -9.90
C GLY A 103 2.76 -13.78 -9.72
N ASN A 104 2.10 -13.32 -8.67
CA ASN A 104 0.66 -13.56 -8.50
C ASN A 104 -0.15 -12.62 -9.40
N SER A 105 -1.40 -12.99 -9.69
CA SER A 105 -2.29 -12.16 -10.50
C SER A 105 -2.54 -10.81 -9.82
N ALA A 106 -2.42 -9.72 -10.58
CA ALA A 106 -2.50 -8.37 -10.04
C ALA A 106 -3.95 -7.88 -9.84
N ASP A 107 -4.93 -8.62 -10.34
CA ASP A 107 -6.34 -8.23 -10.30
C ASP A 107 -7.10 -8.71 -9.06
N LYS A 108 -6.39 -9.21 -8.06
CA LYS A 108 -7.01 -9.73 -6.84
C LYS A 108 -6.91 -8.73 -5.69
N PRO A 109 -7.87 -8.78 -4.74
CA PRO A 109 -7.83 -7.91 -3.58
C PRO A 109 -6.76 -8.33 -2.58
N PHE A 110 -6.38 -7.38 -1.74
CA PHE A 110 -5.55 -7.61 -0.56
C PHE A 110 -6.35 -7.25 0.68
N SER A 111 -6.19 -8.01 1.75
CA SER A 111 -6.66 -7.62 3.07
C SER A 111 -5.47 -7.29 3.95
N VAL A 112 -5.57 -6.22 4.71
CA VAL A 112 -4.50 -5.79 5.61
C VAL A 112 -5.05 -5.77 7.02
N THR A 113 -4.43 -6.53 7.92
CA THR A 113 -4.74 -6.50 9.33
C THR A 113 -3.73 -5.62 10.03
N TYR A 114 -4.20 -4.49 10.54
CA TYR A 114 -3.41 -3.55 11.30
C TYR A 114 -3.52 -3.89 12.78
N THR A 115 -2.40 -3.95 13.46
CA THR A 115 -2.35 -4.22 14.90
C THR A 115 -1.68 -3.05 15.60
N GLY A 116 -2.27 -2.58 16.69
CA GLY A 116 -1.69 -1.52 17.50
C GLY A 116 -0.49 -2.02 18.27
N THR A 117 0.66 -1.39 18.07
CA THR A 117 1.93 -1.80 18.68
C THR A 117 2.52 -0.77 19.63
N GLY A 118 2.13 0.49 19.48
CA GLY A 118 2.67 1.58 20.27
C GLY A 118 1.90 1.83 21.57
N VAL A 119 2.43 2.75 22.34
CA VAL A 119 1.86 3.11 23.66
C VAL A 119 0.58 3.93 23.55
N GLY A 120 0.31 4.51 22.41
CA GLY A 120 -0.89 5.33 22.24
C GLY A 120 -0.57 6.80 22.09
N PRO A 121 -1.53 7.69 22.04
CA PRO A 121 -2.93 7.51 22.44
C PRO A 121 -3.74 6.64 21.47
N TYR A 122 -4.82 6.07 21.96
CA TYR A 122 -5.79 5.30 21.19
C TYR A 122 -7.16 5.98 21.27
N PRO A 123 -8.06 5.81 20.28
CA PRO A 123 -7.90 4.95 19.10
C PRO A 123 -6.91 5.52 18.09
N ARG A 124 -6.31 4.63 17.30
CA ARG A 124 -5.43 5.00 16.18
C ARG A 124 -6.17 4.80 14.88
N TYR A 125 -6.43 5.87 14.18
CA TYR A 125 -7.10 5.82 12.90
C TYR A 125 -6.12 5.40 11.81
N ILE A 126 -6.57 4.54 10.92
CA ILE A 126 -5.78 4.02 9.82
C ILE A 126 -6.09 4.82 8.56
N LEU A 127 -5.10 5.50 8.05
CA LEU A 127 -5.15 6.28 6.82
C LEU A 127 -4.04 5.74 5.92
N ALA A 128 -4.39 4.81 5.05
CA ALA A 128 -3.38 4.10 4.29
C ALA A 128 -3.78 3.86 2.85
N THR A 129 -2.77 3.84 1.99
CA THR A 129 -2.90 3.51 0.57
C THR A 129 -2.16 2.21 0.28
N MET A 130 -2.86 1.27 -0.34
CA MET A 130 -2.25 0.08 -0.92
C MET A 130 -1.84 0.40 -2.34
N VAL A 131 -0.59 0.14 -2.69
CA VAL A 131 -0.06 0.35 -4.03
C VAL A 131 0.48 -0.98 -4.55
N VAL A 132 0.00 -1.38 -5.72
CA VAL A 132 0.41 -2.63 -6.35
C VAL A 132 0.98 -2.32 -7.73
N TYR A 133 2.23 -2.71 -7.94
CA TYR A 133 2.92 -2.58 -9.23
C TYR A 133 2.80 -3.88 -9.99
N TYR A 134 2.54 -3.79 -11.29
CA TYR A 134 2.34 -4.99 -12.11
C TYR A 134 2.74 -4.75 -13.57
N ASN A 135 2.99 -5.84 -14.30
CA ASN A 135 3.15 -5.81 -15.74
C ASN A 135 2.78 -7.17 -16.35
N ASP A 136 3.05 -7.32 -17.63
CA ASP A 136 2.72 -8.56 -18.39
C ASP A 136 3.45 -9.81 -17.90
#